data_93b5eb32dba365cc82b072bcc9adccd7
#
_entry.id   93b5eb32dba365cc82b072bcc9adccd7
#
_cell.length_a   1.000
_cell.length_b   1.000
_cell.length_c   1.000
_cell.angle_alpha   90.00
_cell.angle_beta   90.00
_cell.angle_gamma   90.00
#
_symmetry.space_group_name_H-M   'P 1'
#
loop_
_entity.id
_entity.type
_entity.pdbx_description
1 polymer ?
#
loop_
_entity_poly.entity_id
_entity_poly.type
_entity_poly.pdbx_seq_one_letter_code
_entity_poly.pdbx_strand_id
1 'polypeptide(L)'
;FREKYRNIDVLLIDDVQFIIGKESTQEEFFHTFNTLHGANKQIILSSDRPPKDMDILEDRIRSRFEWGLLADIQSPDYETRIAILRKKQELDGYSVSDDVIEYIASNIKSNIRELEGALNKIIAYANLEKREINIDLAEQVLRDIISPNEKKVITPEFIIDTVADHFDITPSDIVG
;
A
#
# COMPACT_ATOMS: atom_id res chain seq x y z
N PHE A 1 4.31 -26.57 15.79
CA PHE A 1 3.14 -25.78 15.44
C PHE A 1 1.96 -26.12 16.35
N ARG A 2 1.53 -27.40 16.43
CA ARG A 2 0.34 -27.87 17.17
C ARG A 2 0.29 -27.43 18.64
N GLU A 3 1.35 -27.67 19.42
CA GLU A 3 1.38 -27.32 20.85
C GLU A 3 1.33 -25.80 21.09
N LYS A 4 1.95 -25.02 20.22
CA LYS A 4 2.05 -23.59 20.37
C LYS A 4 0.74 -22.85 20.07
N TYR A 5 -0.03 -23.29 19.06
CA TYR A 5 -1.18 -22.54 18.57
C TYR A 5 -2.54 -23.13 18.97
N ARG A 6 -2.61 -24.30 19.59
CA ARG A 6 -3.87 -24.91 20.01
C ARG A 6 -4.26 -24.59 21.47
N ASN A 7 -3.35 -23.97 22.25
CA ASN A 7 -3.55 -23.64 23.66
C ASN A 7 -3.51 -22.11 23.91
N ILE A 8 -3.97 -21.33 22.96
CA ILE A 8 -4.01 -19.86 23.04
C ILE A 8 -5.46 -19.38 23.20
N ASP A 9 -5.66 -18.19 23.71
CA ASP A 9 -6.97 -17.57 23.88
C ASP A 9 -7.41 -16.78 22.64
N VAL A 10 -6.44 -16.23 21.89
CA VAL A 10 -6.67 -15.46 20.67
C VAL A 10 -5.69 -15.91 19.60
N LEU A 11 -6.19 -16.25 18.41
CA LEU A 11 -5.41 -16.49 17.21
C LEU A 11 -5.65 -15.34 16.23
N LEU A 12 -4.60 -14.60 15.90
CA LEU A 12 -4.64 -13.60 14.85
C LEU A 12 -3.71 -14.04 13.71
N ILE A 13 -4.25 -14.14 12.51
CA ILE A 13 -3.49 -14.45 11.29
C ILE A 13 -3.72 -13.35 10.29
N ASP A 14 -2.63 -12.71 9.89
CA ASP A 14 -2.62 -11.71 8.85
C ASP A 14 -2.33 -12.37 7.49
N ASP A 15 -2.95 -11.84 6.44
CA ASP A 15 -2.76 -12.30 5.06
C ASP A 15 -2.99 -13.81 4.88
N VAL A 16 -4.14 -14.31 5.36
CA VAL A 16 -4.45 -15.76 5.34
C VAL A 16 -4.48 -16.35 3.94
N GLN A 17 -4.62 -15.55 2.87
CA GLN A 17 -4.52 -16.01 1.48
C GLN A 17 -3.18 -16.69 1.15
N PHE A 18 -2.12 -16.46 1.91
CA PHE A 18 -0.82 -17.12 1.69
C PHE A 18 -0.79 -18.61 2.03
N ILE A 19 -1.86 -19.16 2.65
CA ILE A 19 -1.99 -20.62 2.81
C ILE A 19 -2.54 -21.29 1.55
N ILE A 20 -3.10 -20.54 0.60
CA ILE A 20 -3.64 -21.05 -0.65
C ILE A 20 -2.55 -21.83 -1.42
N GLY A 21 -2.89 -23.02 -1.92
CA GLY A 21 -1.95 -23.89 -2.64
C GLY A 21 -0.93 -24.63 -1.76
N LYS A 22 -1.02 -24.51 -0.42
CA LYS A 22 -0.13 -25.19 0.53
C LYS A 22 -0.91 -26.23 1.34
N GLU A 23 -1.19 -27.37 0.77
CA GLU A 23 -2.07 -28.43 1.33
C GLU A 23 -1.74 -28.77 2.79
N SER A 24 -0.48 -29.04 3.12
CA SER A 24 -0.08 -29.37 4.50
C SER A 24 -0.32 -28.24 5.49
N THR A 25 -0.19 -26.99 5.04
CA THR A 25 -0.47 -25.79 5.87
C THR A 25 -1.97 -25.59 6.04
N GLN A 26 -2.74 -25.81 4.98
CA GLN A 26 -4.21 -25.75 5.05
C GLN A 26 -4.77 -26.82 6.00
N GLU A 27 -4.23 -28.04 5.97
CA GLU A 27 -4.63 -29.10 6.89
C GLU A 27 -4.34 -28.74 8.36
N GLU A 28 -3.14 -28.26 8.67
CA GLU A 28 -2.76 -27.84 10.03
C GLU A 28 -3.59 -26.62 10.49
N PHE A 29 -3.86 -25.69 9.59
CA PHE A 29 -4.75 -24.56 9.87
C PHE A 29 -6.16 -25.05 10.21
N PHE A 30 -6.72 -25.93 9.39
CA PHE A 30 -8.06 -26.50 9.62
C PHE A 30 -8.19 -27.17 11.00
N HIS A 31 -7.22 -27.99 11.39
CA HIS A 31 -7.22 -28.61 12.69
C HIS A 31 -7.06 -27.63 13.84
N THR A 32 -6.21 -26.62 13.68
CA THR A 32 -6.00 -25.56 14.67
C THR A 32 -7.27 -24.73 14.83
N PHE A 33 -7.87 -24.32 13.71
CA PHE A 33 -9.14 -23.58 13.71
C PHE A 33 -10.24 -24.33 14.47
N ASN A 34 -10.46 -25.62 14.12
CA ASN A 34 -11.50 -26.42 14.78
C ASN A 34 -11.24 -26.59 16.28
N THR A 35 -9.99 -26.76 16.69
CA THR A 35 -9.63 -26.90 18.11
C THR A 35 -9.96 -25.62 18.89
N LEU A 36 -9.56 -24.46 18.36
CA LEU A 36 -9.80 -23.17 19.00
C LEU A 36 -11.27 -22.79 18.97
N HIS A 37 -11.94 -22.98 17.85
CA HIS A 37 -13.37 -22.71 17.70
C HIS A 37 -14.19 -23.58 18.67
N GLY A 38 -13.88 -24.88 18.75
CA GLY A 38 -14.55 -25.81 19.68
C GLY A 38 -14.30 -25.49 21.16
N ALA A 39 -13.21 -24.80 21.47
CA ALA A 39 -12.88 -24.29 22.80
C ALA A 39 -13.41 -22.86 23.06
N ASN A 40 -14.24 -22.30 22.17
CA ASN A 40 -14.76 -20.93 22.22
C ASN A 40 -13.65 -19.85 22.32
N LYS A 41 -12.51 -20.08 21.64
CA LYS A 41 -11.42 -19.09 21.56
C LYS A 41 -11.64 -18.12 20.40
N GLN A 42 -11.10 -16.91 20.54
CA GLN A 42 -11.21 -15.89 19.51
C GLN A 42 -10.26 -16.16 18.32
N ILE A 43 -10.78 -16.11 17.11
CA ILE A 43 -10.01 -16.21 15.88
C ILE A 43 -10.27 -14.96 15.06
N ILE A 44 -9.20 -14.31 14.60
CA ILE A 44 -9.23 -13.11 13.74
C ILE A 44 -8.34 -13.40 12.55
N LEU A 45 -8.89 -13.26 11.36
CA LEU A 45 -8.17 -13.49 10.09
C LEU A 45 -8.28 -12.23 9.24
N SER A 46 -7.19 -11.82 8.61
CA SER A 46 -7.23 -10.83 7.55
C SER A 46 -6.92 -11.45 6.18
N SER A 47 -7.39 -10.83 5.11
CA SER A 47 -7.15 -11.25 3.74
C SER A 47 -7.30 -10.07 2.79
N ASP A 48 -6.63 -10.14 1.64
CA ASP A 48 -6.75 -9.18 0.54
C ASP A 48 -8.03 -9.40 -0.31
N ARG A 49 -8.74 -10.50 -0.09
CA ARG A 49 -9.95 -10.88 -0.82
C ARG A 49 -10.91 -11.69 0.05
N PRO A 50 -12.22 -11.66 -0.25
CA PRO A 50 -13.20 -12.45 0.48
C PRO A 50 -13.03 -13.95 0.21
N PRO A 51 -13.49 -14.83 1.12
CA PRO A 51 -13.34 -16.29 0.98
C PRO A 51 -13.89 -16.87 -0.32
N LYS A 52 -14.96 -16.29 -0.84
CA LYS A 52 -15.58 -16.72 -2.13
C LYS A 52 -14.67 -16.56 -3.35
N ASP A 53 -13.71 -15.61 -3.28
CA ASP A 53 -12.77 -15.29 -4.37
C ASP A 53 -11.41 -16.03 -4.19
N MET A 54 -11.37 -17.02 -3.29
CA MET A 54 -10.21 -17.87 -3.03
C MET A 54 -10.37 -19.23 -3.74
N ASP A 55 -10.12 -19.29 -5.05
CA ASP A 55 -10.47 -20.44 -5.92
C ASP A 55 -9.81 -21.78 -5.52
N ILE A 56 -8.60 -21.75 -4.97
CA ILE A 56 -7.80 -22.96 -4.63
C ILE A 56 -7.89 -23.29 -3.13
N LEU A 57 -8.80 -22.64 -2.41
CA LEU A 57 -9.02 -22.94 -1.00
C LEU A 57 -9.99 -24.11 -0.87
N GLU A 58 -9.62 -25.11 -0.07
CA GLU A 58 -10.52 -26.25 0.20
C GLU A 58 -11.87 -25.78 0.75
N ASP A 59 -12.97 -26.32 0.25
CA ASP A 59 -14.34 -25.92 0.65
C ASP A 59 -14.57 -26.02 2.16
N ARG A 60 -13.95 -26.98 2.82
CA ARG A 60 -14.02 -27.13 4.28
C ARG A 60 -13.37 -25.95 5.02
N ILE A 61 -12.33 -25.30 4.44
CA ILE A 61 -11.69 -24.12 5.03
C ILE A 61 -12.48 -22.87 4.67
N ARG A 62 -12.91 -22.76 3.41
CA ARG A 62 -13.78 -21.66 2.96
C ARG A 62 -15.01 -21.51 3.83
N SER A 63 -15.71 -22.61 4.10
CA SER A 63 -16.88 -22.60 4.99
C SER A 63 -16.58 -22.14 6.42
N ARG A 64 -15.34 -22.35 6.91
CA ARG A 64 -14.92 -21.84 8.21
C ARG A 64 -14.70 -20.34 8.21
N PHE A 65 -14.12 -19.79 7.13
CA PHE A 65 -13.94 -18.36 6.97
C PHE A 65 -15.28 -17.62 6.88
N GLU A 66 -16.27 -18.22 6.22
CA GLU A 66 -17.63 -17.68 6.06
C GLU A 66 -18.49 -17.82 7.32
N TRP A 67 -18.10 -18.67 8.26
CA TRP A 67 -18.90 -18.95 9.46
C TRP A 67 -18.89 -17.80 10.49
N GLY A 68 -17.91 -16.91 10.43
CA GLY A 68 -17.74 -15.78 11.34
C GLY A 68 -18.34 -14.47 10.83
N LEU A 69 -18.00 -13.39 11.53
CA LEU A 69 -18.29 -12.04 11.05
C LEU A 69 -17.31 -11.65 9.94
N LEU A 70 -17.84 -11.43 8.75
CA LEU A 70 -17.08 -10.83 7.64
C LEU A 70 -17.20 -9.31 7.71
N ALA A 71 -16.06 -8.63 7.85
CA ALA A 71 -15.97 -7.18 7.82
C ALA A 71 -15.15 -6.76 6.61
N ASP A 72 -15.73 -5.93 5.75
CA ASP A 72 -15.06 -5.35 4.60
C ASP A 72 -14.40 -4.01 4.98
N ILE A 73 -13.09 -3.88 4.74
CA ILE A 73 -12.33 -2.66 5.00
C ILE A 73 -12.12 -1.95 3.68
N GLN A 74 -12.92 -0.92 3.43
CA GLN A 74 -12.89 -0.11 2.22
C GLN A 74 -11.73 0.89 2.20
N SER A 75 -11.37 1.35 1.00
CA SER A 75 -10.47 2.49 0.86
C SER A 75 -11.05 3.73 1.55
N PRO A 76 -10.24 4.53 2.26
CA PRO A 76 -10.72 5.69 2.97
C PRO A 76 -11.24 6.79 2.03
N ASP A 77 -12.30 7.48 2.43
CA ASP A 77 -12.76 8.69 1.76
C ASP A 77 -11.78 9.86 1.93
N TYR A 78 -12.07 10.99 1.30
CA TYR A 78 -11.18 12.15 1.32
C TYR A 78 -10.92 12.68 2.73
N GLU A 79 -11.98 12.82 3.54
CA GLU A 79 -11.89 13.34 4.91
C GLU A 79 -11.09 12.38 5.81
N THR A 80 -11.34 11.10 5.66
CA THR A 80 -10.58 10.06 6.37
C THR A 80 -9.10 10.07 5.96
N ARG A 81 -8.77 10.28 4.68
CA ARG A 81 -7.37 10.41 4.22
C ARG A 81 -6.67 11.59 4.87
N ILE A 82 -7.33 12.75 4.93
CA ILE A 82 -6.80 13.93 5.64
C ILE A 82 -6.55 13.61 7.11
N ALA A 83 -7.51 12.98 7.78
CA ALA A 83 -7.37 12.62 9.19
C ALA A 83 -6.21 11.65 9.44
N ILE A 84 -6.01 10.66 8.56
CA ILE A 84 -4.88 9.73 8.61
C ILE A 84 -3.55 10.48 8.47
N LEU A 85 -3.42 11.36 7.47
CA LEU A 85 -2.19 12.13 7.23
C LEU A 85 -1.86 13.06 8.40
N ARG A 86 -2.88 13.75 8.95
CA ARG A 86 -2.71 14.60 10.13
C ARG A 86 -2.28 13.80 11.35
N LYS A 87 -2.87 12.63 11.56
CA LYS A 87 -2.46 11.75 12.66
C LYS A 87 -1.04 11.23 12.49
N LYS A 88 -0.67 10.90 11.27
CA LYS A 88 0.68 10.44 10.92
C LYS A 88 1.73 11.52 11.19
N GLN A 89 1.52 12.75 10.71
CA GLN A 89 2.46 13.86 10.97
C GLN A 89 2.60 14.17 12.46
N GLU A 90 1.50 14.08 13.23
CA GLU A 90 1.54 14.28 14.69
C GLU A 90 2.40 13.22 15.38
N LEU A 91 2.22 11.94 15.02
CA LEU A 91 2.97 10.83 15.59
C LEU A 91 4.46 10.89 15.25
N ASP A 92 4.80 11.30 14.04
CA ASP A 92 6.18 11.39 13.56
C ASP A 92 6.86 12.74 13.94
N GLY A 93 6.11 13.67 14.55
CA GLY A 93 6.63 14.96 15.03
C GLY A 93 6.97 15.96 13.93
N TYR A 94 6.36 15.85 12.75
CA TYR A 94 6.53 16.79 11.65
C TYR A 94 5.40 17.82 11.61
N SER A 95 5.71 19.00 11.07
CA SER A 95 4.71 20.02 10.76
C SER A 95 4.63 20.16 9.24
N VAL A 96 3.47 19.80 8.68
CA VAL A 96 3.18 19.89 7.25
C VAL A 96 1.97 20.79 7.09
N SER A 97 2.02 21.72 6.15
CA SER A 97 0.93 22.66 5.90
C SER A 97 -0.32 21.95 5.36
N ASP A 98 -1.48 22.56 5.60
CA ASP A 98 -2.77 21.98 5.23
C ASP A 98 -2.91 21.79 3.71
N ASP A 99 -2.38 22.69 2.90
CA ASP A 99 -2.37 22.61 1.44
C ASP A 99 -1.63 21.37 0.92
N VAL A 100 -0.50 21.01 1.54
CA VAL A 100 0.24 19.78 1.19
C VAL A 100 -0.54 18.54 1.61
N ILE A 101 -1.15 18.53 2.79
CA ILE A 101 -2.00 17.42 3.27
C ILE A 101 -3.18 17.21 2.31
N GLU A 102 -3.86 18.29 1.93
CA GLU A 102 -4.99 18.25 0.98
C GLU A 102 -4.55 17.80 -0.41
N TYR A 103 -3.38 18.23 -0.86
CA TYR A 103 -2.80 17.79 -2.13
C TYR A 103 -2.55 16.29 -2.15
N ILE A 104 -1.91 15.74 -1.12
CA ILE A 104 -1.68 14.29 -1.00
C ILE A 104 -3.02 13.55 -0.97
N ALA A 105 -3.96 13.96 -0.11
CA ALA A 105 -5.26 13.31 0.04
C ALA A 105 -6.11 13.33 -1.22
N SER A 106 -5.98 14.37 -2.06
CA SER A 106 -6.71 14.53 -3.32
C SER A 106 -6.17 13.59 -4.41
N ASN A 107 -4.86 13.40 -4.45
CA ASN A 107 -4.17 12.71 -5.55
C ASN A 107 -3.90 11.23 -5.25
N ILE A 108 -3.62 10.86 -3.98
CA ILE A 108 -3.35 9.48 -3.58
C ILE A 108 -4.63 8.85 -3.02
N LYS A 109 -5.30 8.02 -3.82
CA LYS A 109 -6.61 7.44 -3.50
C LYS A 109 -6.59 5.92 -3.36
N SER A 110 -5.50 5.28 -3.68
CA SER A 110 -5.37 3.83 -3.83
C SER A 110 -5.46 3.09 -2.50
N ASN A 111 -4.58 3.37 -1.56
CA ASN A 111 -4.51 2.72 -0.27
C ASN A 111 -3.75 3.56 0.76
N ILE A 112 -3.89 3.19 2.05
CA ILE A 112 -3.25 3.92 3.16
C ILE A 112 -1.72 3.83 3.10
N ARG A 113 -1.15 2.70 2.65
CA ARG A 113 0.32 2.55 2.55
C ARG A 113 0.92 3.53 1.54
N GLU A 114 0.28 3.72 0.39
CA GLU A 114 0.71 4.73 -0.58
C GLU A 114 0.48 6.15 -0.07
N LEU A 115 -0.63 6.39 0.64
CA LEU A 115 -0.92 7.68 1.25
C LEU A 115 0.16 8.10 2.26
N GLU A 116 0.50 7.22 3.21
CA GLU A 116 1.57 7.44 4.18
C GLU A 116 2.95 7.47 3.51
N GLY A 117 3.16 6.62 2.51
CA GLY A 117 4.39 6.58 1.71
C GLY A 117 4.66 7.90 0.99
N ALA A 118 3.62 8.54 0.44
CA ALA A 118 3.71 9.85 -0.20
C ALA A 118 4.15 10.93 0.79
N LEU A 119 3.55 10.98 1.98
CA LEU A 119 3.94 11.91 3.04
C LEU A 119 5.39 11.69 3.47
N ASN A 120 5.77 10.43 3.75
CA ASN A 120 7.13 10.08 4.15
C ASN A 120 8.16 10.47 3.07
N LYS A 121 7.82 10.29 1.80
CA LYS A 121 8.68 10.66 0.67
C LYS A 121 8.94 12.17 0.63
N ILE A 122 7.90 12.99 0.78
CA ILE A 122 8.04 14.46 0.84
C ILE A 122 8.94 14.88 2.00
N ILE A 123 8.69 14.32 3.21
CA ILE A 123 9.49 14.61 4.40
C ILE A 123 10.96 14.23 4.19
N ALA A 124 11.21 13.05 3.62
CA ALA A 124 12.58 12.59 3.35
C ALA A 124 13.32 13.52 2.36
N TYR A 125 12.65 13.96 1.28
CA TYR A 125 13.23 14.90 0.32
C TYR A 125 13.47 16.28 0.94
N ALA A 126 12.53 16.80 1.72
CA ALA A 126 12.69 18.07 2.43
C ALA A 126 13.93 18.06 3.35
N ASN A 127 14.11 16.97 4.11
CA ASN A 127 15.25 16.78 4.99
C ASN A 127 16.57 16.66 4.22
N LEU A 128 16.59 15.92 3.11
CA LEU A 128 17.77 15.70 2.27
C LEU A 128 18.24 17.00 1.61
N GLU A 129 17.31 17.76 1.05
CA GLU A 129 17.60 19.02 0.35
C GLU A 129 17.65 20.23 1.29
N LYS A 130 17.33 20.05 2.58
CA LYS A 130 17.18 21.11 3.60
C LYS A 130 16.22 22.22 3.15
N ARG A 131 15.11 21.82 2.57
CA ARG A 131 14.04 22.69 2.09
C ARG A 131 12.81 22.62 3.00
N GLU A 132 12.03 23.70 3.03
CA GLU A 132 10.71 23.68 3.65
C GLU A 132 9.74 22.80 2.87
N ILE A 133 8.84 22.12 3.62
CA ILE A 133 7.75 21.33 3.04
C ILE A 133 6.67 22.32 2.56
N ASN A 134 6.51 22.40 1.25
CA ASN A 134 5.50 23.23 0.58
C ASN A 134 4.90 22.48 -0.62
N ILE A 135 3.91 23.10 -1.25
CA ILE A 135 3.19 22.49 -2.37
C ILE A 135 4.10 22.19 -3.56
N ASP A 136 5.04 23.10 -3.88
CA ASP A 136 5.96 22.93 -5.01
C ASP A 136 6.85 21.69 -4.83
N LEU A 137 7.35 21.48 -3.60
CA LEU A 137 8.12 20.29 -3.26
C LEU A 137 7.25 19.03 -3.35
N ALA A 138 6.00 19.08 -2.85
CA ALA A 138 5.07 17.96 -2.91
C ALA A 138 4.76 17.56 -4.36
N GLU A 139 4.49 18.53 -5.24
CA GLU A 139 4.26 18.30 -6.67
C GLU A 139 5.48 17.68 -7.36
N GLN A 140 6.66 18.22 -7.08
CA GLN A 140 7.92 17.70 -7.64
C GLN A 140 8.15 16.25 -7.24
N VAL A 141 8.02 15.94 -5.93
CA VAL A 141 8.34 14.64 -5.34
C VAL A 141 7.33 13.56 -5.72
N LEU A 142 6.05 13.94 -5.87
CA LEU A 142 4.96 13.00 -6.16
C LEU A 142 4.61 12.90 -7.63
N ARG A 143 5.26 13.66 -8.52
CA ARG A 143 4.96 13.67 -9.97
C ARG A 143 4.92 12.27 -10.56
N ASP A 144 5.91 11.44 -10.28
CA ASP A 144 6.01 10.09 -10.83
C ASP A 144 4.94 9.13 -10.27
N ILE A 145 4.39 9.43 -9.09
CA ILE A 145 3.34 8.63 -8.45
C ILE A 145 1.97 9.04 -8.99
N ILE A 146 1.74 10.35 -9.12
CA ILE A 146 0.45 10.92 -9.53
C ILE A 146 0.24 10.80 -11.03
N SER A 147 1.29 11.00 -11.82
CA SER A 147 1.25 10.97 -13.29
C SER A 147 2.26 9.96 -13.86
N PRO A 148 2.15 8.66 -13.53
CA PRO A 148 3.11 7.65 -14.00
C PRO A 148 3.10 7.48 -15.54
N ASN A 149 2.10 8.01 -16.23
CA ASN A 149 1.91 7.94 -17.68
C ASN A 149 2.13 9.27 -18.42
N GLU A 150 2.54 10.33 -17.75
CA GLU A 150 3.26 11.39 -18.44
C GLU A 150 4.66 10.85 -18.83
N LYS A 151 4.67 9.75 -19.59
CA LYS A 151 5.81 9.42 -20.43
C LYS A 151 6.08 10.70 -21.21
N LYS A 152 7.24 11.32 -20.97
CA LYS A 152 7.79 12.26 -21.94
C LYS A 152 7.56 11.60 -23.28
N VAL A 153 6.68 12.17 -24.10
CA VAL A 153 6.43 11.65 -25.44
C VAL A 153 7.82 11.70 -26.07
N ILE A 154 8.42 10.52 -26.27
CA ILE A 154 9.74 10.44 -26.88
C ILE A 154 9.50 10.77 -28.35
N THR A 155 9.59 12.06 -28.65
CA THR A 155 9.55 12.55 -30.02
C THR A 155 10.99 12.53 -30.59
N PRO A 156 11.16 12.48 -31.90
CA PRO A 156 12.46 12.63 -32.52
C PRO A 156 13.19 13.89 -32.02
N GLU A 157 12.48 15.01 -31.87
CA GLU A 157 13.00 16.28 -31.37
C GLU A 157 13.51 16.12 -29.93
N PHE A 158 12.77 15.46 -29.05
CA PHE A 158 13.21 15.21 -27.66
C PHE A 158 14.48 14.36 -27.59
N ILE A 159 14.64 13.38 -28.49
CA ILE A 159 15.88 12.57 -28.58
C ILE A 159 17.04 13.45 -29.04
N ILE A 160 16.83 14.26 -30.06
CA ILE A 160 17.85 15.17 -30.61
C ILE A 160 18.34 16.15 -29.54
N ASP A 161 17.42 16.82 -28.84
CA ASP A 161 17.75 17.76 -27.77
C ASP A 161 18.51 17.08 -26.63
N THR A 162 18.05 15.88 -26.19
CA THR A 162 18.71 15.14 -25.11
C THR A 162 20.13 14.69 -25.49
N VAL A 163 20.34 14.29 -26.74
CA VAL A 163 21.68 13.90 -27.26
C VAL A 163 22.55 15.14 -27.39
N ALA A 164 22.03 16.25 -27.90
CA ALA A 164 22.75 17.50 -28.03
C ALA A 164 23.26 18.00 -26.67
N ASP A 165 22.39 18.01 -25.65
CA ASP A 165 22.75 18.38 -24.27
C ASP A 165 23.79 17.43 -23.66
N HIS A 166 23.69 16.13 -23.94
CA HIS A 166 24.63 15.14 -23.39
C HIS A 166 26.05 15.26 -23.97
N PHE A 167 26.16 15.64 -25.23
CA PHE A 167 27.44 15.78 -25.93
C PHE A 167 27.92 17.23 -26.04
N ASP A 168 27.19 18.18 -25.43
CA ASP A 168 27.50 19.63 -25.47
C ASP A 168 27.66 20.16 -26.91
N ILE A 169 26.73 19.75 -27.80
CA ILE A 169 26.62 20.14 -29.19
C ILE A 169 25.24 20.75 -29.47
N THR A 170 25.05 21.39 -30.62
CA THR A 170 23.76 21.95 -30.98
C THR A 170 22.87 20.88 -31.66
N PRO A 171 21.51 20.96 -31.50
CA PRO A 171 20.58 20.06 -32.22
C PRO A 171 20.77 20.05 -33.73
N SER A 172 21.21 21.16 -34.32
CA SER A 172 21.56 21.28 -35.76
C SER A 172 22.78 20.47 -36.18
N ASP A 173 23.70 20.20 -35.27
CA ASP A 173 24.88 19.38 -35.54
C ASP A 173 24.56 17.87 -35.61
N ILE A 174 23.37 17.48 -35.09
CA ILE A 174 22.92 16.08 -35.12
C ILE A 174 22.12 15.78 -36.38
N VAL A 175 21.37 16.76 -36.87
CA VAL A 175 20.44 16.55 -38.01
C VAL A 175 21.11 16.77 -39.37
N GLY A 176 22.29 17.42 -39.40
CA GLY A 176 23.15 17.56 -40.58
C GLY A 176 22.64 18.57 -41.61
#